data_bb8e9a2cc6dd880c66f249a04102f59d
#
_entry.id   bb8e9a2cc6dd880c66f249a04102f59d
#
_cell.length_a   1.000
_cell.length_b   1.000
_cell.length_c   1.000
_cell.angle_alpha   90.00
_cell.angle_beta   90.00
_cell.angle_gamma   90.00
#
_symmetry.space_group_name_H-M   'P 1'
#
loop_
_entity.id
_entity.type
_entity.pdbx_description
1 polymer ?
#
loop_
_entity_poly.entity_id
_entity_poly.type
_entity_poly.pdbx_seq_one_letter_code
_entity_poly.pdbx_strand_id
1 'polypeptide(L)'
;RYSDGVKTGTLFSSRGIPGLDGRRIYGYEISPSGDKILLETEHEPVFRRSFLARYYVFDRDKGTSEILDTSKVQQPAFSPDGTKVAYSKDNDIYYKDLASGNIVRVTRDGRHGHVINGTADWVYEEEFAVVRMFGWSPSGGHIAYVRFDESAVPVYGMDIYGESLYPVRQTFKYPKAGENNSCVSL
;
A
#
# COMPACT_ATOMS: atom_id res chain seq x y z
N ARG A 1 -9.98 25.79 7.09
CA ARG A 1 -8.77 26.62 7.33
C ARG A 1 -8.09 26.17 8.59
N TYR A 2 -6.77 26.07 8.59
CA TYR A 2 -6.00 25.72 9.80
C TYR A 2 -5.90 26.87 10.80
N SER A 3 -6.05 28.11 10.36
CA SER A 3 -5.80 29.29 11.18
C SER A 3 -6.90 29.62 12.17
N ASP A 4 -8.13 29.18 11.94
CA ASP A 4 -9.31 29.54 12.76
C ASP A 4 -10.20 28.34 13.11
N GLY A 5 -9.85 27.14 12.66
CA GLY A 5 -10.61 25.91 12.90
C GLY A 5 -12.00 25.87 12.24
N VAL A 6 -12.31 26.85 11.38
CA VAL A 6 -13.62 26.94 10.75
C VAL A 6 -13.71 26.00 9.56
N LYS A 7 -14.73 25.14 9.56
CA LYS A 7 -15.07 24.29 8.42
C LYS A 7 -15.54 25.15 7.24
N THR A 8 -14.75 25.22 6.18
CA THR A 8 -15.06 26.01 4.99
C THR A 8 -15.82 25.23 3.91
N GLY A 9 -15.83 23.90 3.99
CA GLY A 9 -16.53 23.05 3.04
C GLY A 9 -16.29 21.57 3.30
N THR A 10 -16.95 20.74 2.51
CA THR A 10 -16.71 19.29 2.44
C THR A 10 -16.00 19.00 1.12
N LEU A 11 -14.77 18.48 1.20
CA LEU A 11 -14.02 18.07 0.02
C LEU A 11 -14.62 16.83 -0.64
N PHE A 12 -15.17 15.94 0.20
CA PHE A 12 -15.61 14.64 -0.23
C PHE A 12 -16.59 14.05 0.79
N SER A 13 -17.56 13.29 0.31
CA SER A 13 -18.44 12.43 1.12
C SER A 13 -18.59 11.09 0.41
N SER A 14 -18.41 9.98 1.13
CA SER A 14 -18.60 8.63 0.59
C SER A 14 -20.07 8.31 0.26
N ARG A 15 -21.01 9.11 0.79
CA ARG A 15 -22.43 8.94 0.52
C ARG A 15 -22.76 9.40 -0.91
N GLY A 16 -23.41 8.54 -1.67
CA GLY A 16 -23.82 8.84 -3.04
C GLY A 16 -22.73 8.73 -4.09
N ILE A 17 -21.54 8.17 -3.74
CA ILE A 17 -20.50 7.84 -4.73
C ILE A 17 -20.63 6.39 -5.11
N PRO A 18 -20.85 6.05 -6.38
CA PRO A 18 -20.92 4.66 -6.83
C PRO A 18 -19.70 3.85 -6.41
N GLY A 19 -19.92 2.68 -5.85
CA GLY A 19 -18.88 1.78 -5.35
C GLY A 19 -18.33 2.09 -3.95
N LEU A 20 -18.71 3.24 -3.35
CA LEU A 20 -18.25 3.66 -2.02
C LEU A 20 -19.37 3.74 -0.99
N ASP A 21 -20.62 3.49 -1.37
CA ASP A 21 -21.80 3.63 -0.52
C ASP A 21 -21.68 2.84 0.78
N GLY A 22 -21.69 3.56 1.91
CA GLY A 22 -21.60 3.00 3.24
C GLY A 22 -20.23 2.42 3.63
N ARG A 23 -19.21 2.47 2.78
CA ARG A 23 -17.87 2.02 3.13
C ARG A 23 -17.19 3.00 4.08
N ARG A 24 -16.52 2.46 5.07
CA ARG A 24 -15.67 3.24 5.96
C ARG A 24 -14.40 3.64 5.21
N ILE A 25 -14.10 4.94 5.23
CA ILE A 25 -12.84 5.50 4.74
C ILE A 25 -11.87 5.54 5.92
N TYR A 26 -10.71 4.91 5.78
CA TYR A 26 -9.66 4.87 6.81
C TYR A 26 -8.61 5.93 6.59
N GLY A 27 -8.33 6.27 5.32
CA GLY A 27 -7.37 7.28 4.94
C GLY A 27 -7.63 7.83 3.54
N TYR A 28 -6.91 8.89 3.19
CA TYR A 28 -6.95 9.47 1.85
C TYR A 28 -5.63 10.15 1.50
N GLU A 29 -5.34 10.22 0.21
CA GLU A 29 -4.25 11.04 -0.36
C GLU A 29 -4.81 11.87 -1.51
N ILE A 30 -4.42 13.15 -1.58
CA ILE A 30 -4.85 14.07 -2.65
C ILE A 30 -3.75 14.09 -3.72
N SER A 31 -4.14 14.01 -4.99
CA SER A 31 -3.20 14.14 -6.12
C SER A 31 -2.48 15.49 -6.10
N PRO A 32 -1.29 15.60 -6.69
CA PRO A 32 -0.54 16.86 -6.75
C PRO A 32 -1.34 18.02 -7.36
N SER A 33 -2.19 17.77 -8.36
CA SER A 33 -3.09 18.73 -8.97
C SER A 33 -4.34 19.04 -8.14
N GLY A 34 -4.66 18.21 -7.14
CA GLY A 34 -5.84 18.36 -6.30
C GLY A 34 -7.16 17.92 -6.94
N ASP A 35 -7.13 17.41 -8.16
CA ASP A 35 -8.30 16.96 -8.91
C ASP A 35 -8.74 15.54 -8.58
N LYS A 36 -7.85 14.72 -8.01
CA LYS A 36 -8.13 13.34 -7.62
C LYS A 36 -7.85 13.08 -6.15
N ILE A 37 -8.58 12.13 -5.57
CA ILE A 37 -8.40 11.68 -4.20
C ILE A 37 -8.30 10.16 -4.22
N LEU A 38 -7.22 9.63 -3.67
CA LEU A 38 -7.07 8.22 -3.39
C LEU A 38 -7.72 7.93 -2.03
N LEU A 39 -8.65 7.00 -2.00
CA LEU A 39 -9.47 6.66 -0.84
C LEU A 39 -9.17 5.24 -0.38
N GLU A 40 -8.95 5.09 0.92
CA GLU A 40 -8.53 3.84 1.56
C GLU A 40 -9.69 3.20 2.31
N THR A 41 -9.99 1.94 1.97
CA THR A 41 -11.08 1.15 2.57
C THR A 41 -10.64 -0.29 2.86
N GLU A 42 -11.41 -1.03 3.64
CA GLU A 42 -11.26 -2.48 3.83
C GLU A 42 -9.86 -2.93 4.28
N HIS A 43 -9.37 -2.36 5.39
CA HIS A 43 -8.08 -2.72 5.96
C HIS A 43 -7.98 -4.19 6.37
N GLU A 44 -6.82 -4.78 6.06
CA GLU A 44 -6.42 -6.11 6.48
C GLU A 44 -4.96 -6.03 6.97
N PRO A 45 -4.71 -6.10 8.28
CA PRO A 45 -3.36 -5.97 8.83
C PRO A 45 -2.42 -7.04 8.29
N VAL A 46 -1.18 -6.65 7.97
CA VAL A 46 -0.08 -7.57 7.62
C VAL A 46 0.86 -7.69 8.82
N PHE A 47 1.44 -6.57 9.27
CA PHE A 47 2.24 -6.45 10.46
C PHE A 47 1.70 -5.31 11.34
N ARG A 48 2.55 -4.71 12.17
CA ARG A 48 2.14 -3.65 13.10
C ARG A 48 1.64 -2.39 12.39
N ARG A 49 2.24 -2.01 11.25
CA ARG A 49 1.95 -0.78 10.51
C ARG A 49 1.46 -1.03 9.10
N SER A 50 1.92 -2.11 8.48
CA SER A 50 1.53 -2.49 7.14
C SER A 50 0.17 -3.16 7.11
N PHE A 51 -0.57 -2.90 6.05
CA PHE A 51 -1.86 -3.49 5.80
C PHE A 51 -2.13 -3.58 4.29
N LEU A 52 -2.94 -4.52 3.92
CA LEU A 52 -3.60 -4.56 2.62
C LEU A 52 -4.90 -3.76 2.71
N ALA A 53 -5.19 -2.97 1.70
CA ALA A 53 -6.46 -2.25 1.64
C ALA A 53 -6.99 -2.18 0.21
N ARG A 54 -8.28 -1.95 0.10
CA ARG A 54 -8.93 -1.64 -1.17
C ARG A 54 -8.93 -0.15 -1.37
N TYR A 55 -8.41 0.28 -2.51
CA TYR A 55 -8.29 1.69 -2.84
C TYR A 55 -9.19 2.06 -4.00
N TYR A 56 -9.73 3.28 -3.93
CA TYR A 56 -10.50 3.91 -4.98
C TYR A 56 -9.87 5.25 -5.33
N VAL A 57 -9.86 5.59 -6.62
CA VAL A 57 -9.49 6.92 -7.11
C VAL A 57 -10.78 7.68 -7.38
N PHE A 58 -11.03 8.73 -6.62
CA PHE A 58 -12.15 9.64 -6.82
C PHE A 58 -11.72 10.83 -7.67
N ASP A 59 -12.35 11.00 -8.81
CA ASP A 59 -12.19 12.17 -9.70
C ASP A 59 -13.17 13.24 -9.25
N ARG A 60 -12.66 14.36 -8.76
CA ARG A 60 -13.46 15.44 -8.19
C ARG A 60 -14.25 16.21 -9.23
N ASP A 61 -13.70 16.34 -10.44
CA ASP A 61 -14.31 17.09 -11.53
C ASP A 61 -15.48 16.31 -12.15
N LYS A 62 -15.33 15.00 -12.24
CA LYS A 62 -16.37 14.11 -12.76
C LYS A 62 -17.36 13.64 -11.68
N GLY A 63 -16.99 13.72 -10.39
CA GLY A 63 -17.78 13.18 -9.29
C GLY A 63 -17.90 11.64 -9.30
N THR A 64 -16.95 10.95 -9.91
CA THR A 64 -16.94 9.48 -10.06
C THR A 64 -15.77 8.86 -9.34
N SER A 65 -15.92 7.59 -8.94
CA SER A 65 -14.82 6.81 -8.38
C SER A 65 -14.59 5.55 -9.19
N GLU A 66 -13.34 5.14 -9.28
CA GLU A 66 -12.94 3.86 -9.84
C GLU A 66 -12.04 3.11 -8.87
N ILE A 67 -12.10 1.77 -8.93
CA ILE A 67 -11.22 0.92 -8.15
C ILE A 67 -9.79 0.98 -8.68
N LEU A 68 -8.80 1.08 -7.80
CA LEU A 68 -7.39 1.09 -8.18
C LEU A 68 -6.96 -0.26 -8.75
N ASP A 69 -7.23 -1.32 -8.01
CA ASP A 69 -6.98 -2.73 -8.40
C ASP A 69 -8.12 -3.60 -7.87
N THR A 70 -8.44 -4.69 -8.54
CA THR A 70 -9.45 -5.66 -8.09
C THR A 70 -9.04 -6.40 -6.82
N SER A 71 -7.74 -6.49 -6.54
CA SER A 71 -7.17 -7.00 -5.29
C SER A 71 -6.98 -5.88 -4.27
N LYS A 72 -6.82 -6.24 -2.99
CA LYS A 72 -6.25 -5.35 -1.99
C LYS A 72 -4.76 -5.16 -2.27
N VAL A 73 -4.26 -3.95 -2.09
CA VAL A 73 -2.88 -3.57 -2.37
C VAL A 73 -2.28 -2.79 -1.19
N GLN A 74 -0.98 -2.52 -1.24
CA GLN A 74 -0.27 -1.76 -0.20
C GLN A 74 0.33 -0.48 -0.75
N GLN A 75 0.36 0.55 0.08
CA GLN A 75 1.19 1.75 -0.07
C GLN A 75 1.06 2.48 -1.41
N PRO A 76 -0.16 2.70 -1.94
CA PRO A 76 -0.30 3.42 -3.20
C PRO A 76 0.24 4.85 -3.11
N ALA A 77 0.72 5.39 -4.23
CA ALA A 77 1.24 6.75 -4.35
C ALA A 77 1.00 7.31 -5.75
N PHE A 78 0.49 8.53 -5.83
CA PHE A 78 0.37 9.24 -7.10
C PHE A 78 1.74 9.53 -7.72
N SER A 79 1.81 9.50 -9.05
CA SER A 79 2.92 10.10 -9.80
C SER A 79 2.91 11.64 -9.63
N PRO A 80 4.05 12.33 -9.81
CA PRO A 80 4.13 13.79 -9.63
C PRO A 80 3.15 14.59 -10.50
N ASP A 81 2.79 14.06 -11.66
CA ASP A 81 1.79 14.64 -12.58
C ASP A 81 0.35 14.21 -12.27
N GLY A 82 0.14 13.31 -11.29
CA GLY A 82 -1.19 12.82 -10.91
C GLY A 82 -1.85 11.90 -11.94
N THR A 83 -1.14 11.48 -13.00
CA THR A 83 -1.70 10.65 -14.08
C THR A 83 -1.65 9.15 -13.78
N LYS A 84 -0.81 8.73 -12.84
CA LYS A 84 -0.61 7.33 -12.47
C LYS A 84 -0.65 7.16 -10.97
N VAL A 85 -0.95 5.93 -10.52
CA VAL A 85 -0.80 5.51 -9.12
C VAL A 85 0.04 4.23 -9.08
N ALA A 86 1.21 4.29 -8.43
CA ALA A 86 2.02 3.11 -8.14
C ALA A 86 1.61 2.50 -6.81
N TYR A 87 1.76 1.18 -6.67
CA TYR A 87 1.43 0.42 -5.46
C TYR A 87 2.18 -0.91 -5.42
N SER A 88 2.25 -1.52 -4.24
CA SER A 88 2.77 -2.88 -4.09
C SER A 88 1.63 -3.89 -4.00
N LYS A 89 1.79 -5.01 -4.71
CA LYS A 89 0.90 -6.17 -4.71
C LYS A 89 1.70 -7.45 -4.91
N ASP A 90 1.44 -8.47 -4.08
CA ASP A 90 2.11 -9.78 -4.17
C ASP A 90 3.64 -9.67 -4.21
N ASN A 91 4.20 -8.78 -3.37
CA ASN A 91 5.64 -8.47 -3.29
C ASN A 91 6.26 -7.83 -4.53
N ASP A 92 5.44 -7.34 -5.48
CA ASP A 92 5.91 -6.61 -6.65
C ASP A 92 5.29 -5.21 -6.73
N ILE A 93 5.96 -4.34 -7.48
CA ILE A 93 5.51 -2.99 -7.78
C ILE A 93 4.68 -3.00 -9.06
N TYR A 94 3.56 -2.32 -9.02
CA TYR A 94 2.66 -2.07 -10.14
C TYR A 94 2.38 -0.57 -10.23
N TYR A 95 1.91 -0.12 -11.37
CA TYR A 95 1.21 1.14 -11.48
C TYR A 95 -0.02 1.03 -12.36
N LYS A 96 -1.04 1.83 -12.06
CA LYS A 96 -2.21 2.04 -12.92
C LYS A 96 -2.09 3.40 -13.60
N ASP A 97 -2.25 3.42 -14.91
CA ASP A 97 -2.48 4.64 -15.68
C ASP A 97 -3.97 5.02 -15.58
N LEU A 98 -4.26 6.20 -15.04
CA LEU A 98 -5.61 6.60 -14.69
C LEU A 98 -6.43 7.05 -15.91
N ALA A 99 -5.79 7.36 -17.03
CA ALA A 99 -6.50 7.73 -18.26
C ALA A 99 -6.95 6.49 -19.04
N SER A 100 -6.08 5.51 -19.19
CA SER A 100 -6.36 4.28 -19.94
C SER A 100 -6.96 3.16 -19.09
N GLY A 101 -6.79 3.23 -17.76
CA GLY A 101 -7.12 2.13 -16.82
C GLY A 101 -6.13 0.97 -16.85
N ASN A 102 -5.07 1.04 -17.66
CA ASN A 102 -4.09 -0.04 -17.79
C ASN A 102 -3.25 -0.19 -16.53
N ILE A 103 -3.05 -1.44 -16.11
CA ILE A 103 -2.18 -1.81 -15.01
C ILE A 103 -0.90 -2.43 -15.57
N VAL A 104 0.25 -1.93 -15.15
CA VAL A 104 1.57 -2.40 -15.55
C VAL A 104 2.31 -2.95 -14.33
N ARG A 105 2.80 -4.19 -14.43
CA ARG A 105 3.69 -4.79 -13.45
C ARG A 105 5.13 -4.35 -13.73
N VAL A 106 5.74 -3.64 -12.78
CA VAL A 106 7.09 -3.06 -12.90
C VAL A 106 8.17 -4.07 -12.56
N THR A 107 8.05 -4.72 -11.39
CA THR A 107 8.96 -5.81 -10.96
C THR A 107 8.29 -7.16 -11.18
N ARG A 108 9.08 -8.27 -11.22
CA ARG A 108 8.55 -9.58 -11.59
C ARG A 108 9.15 -10.74 -10.79
N ASP A 109 10.01 -10.45 -9.82
CA ASP A 109 10.69 -11.43 -8.99
C ASP A 109 10.17 -11.49 -7.57
N GLY A 110 9.13 -10.71 -7.26
CA GLY A 110 8.43 -10.72 -5.98
C GLY A 110 7.88 -12.11 -5.67
N ARG A 111 8.21 -12.62 -4.46
CA ARG A 111 7.80 -13.94 -4.00
C ARG A 111 7.73 -13.97 -2.49
N HIS A 112 6.59 -14.38 -1.96
CA HIS A 112 6.37 -14.49 -0.51
C HIS A 112 7.45 -15.35 0.17
N GLY A 113 8.03 -14.84 1.24
CA GLY A 113 9.11 -15.49 1.99
C GLY A 113 10.46 -15.51 1.28
N HIS A 114 10.63 -14.80 0.17
CA HIS A 114 11.87 -14.74 -0.59
C HIS A 114 12.24 -13.32 -1.02
N VAL A 115 11.43 -12.67 -1.84
CA VAL A 115 11.75 -11.36 -2.40
C VAL A 115 10.58 -10.41 -2.22
N ILE A 116 10.87 -9.22 -1.69
CA ILE A 116 9.91 -8.13 -1.52
C ILE A 116 10.44 -6.92 -2.27
N ASN A 117 9.63 -6.35 -3.17
CA ASN A 117 9.93 -5.14 -3.91
C ASN A 117 9.02 -4.01 -3.45
N GLY A 118 9.61 -2.91 -2.98
CA GLY A 118 8.91 -1.66 -2.71
C GLY A 118 8.11 -1.57 -1.41
N THR A 119 8.14 -2.60 -0.57
CA THR A 119 7.67 -2.55 0.83
C THR A 119 8.74 -3.12 1.76
N ALA A 120 8.71 -2.73 3.03
CA ALA A 120 9.65 -3.21 4.02
C ALA A 120 9.38 -4.68 4.37
N ASP A 121 10.42 -5.41 4.76
CA ASP A 121 10.30 -6.67 5.49
C ASP A 121 9.90 -6.41 6.96
N TRP A 122 9.70 -7.47 7.73
CA TRP A 122 9.28 -7.34 9.13
C TRP A 122 10.26 -6.53 9.98
N VAL A 123 11.58 -6.73 9.83
CA VAL A 123 12.60 -6.05 10.64
C VAL A 123 12.62 -4.55 10.36
N TYR A 124 12.63 -4.16 9.07
CA TYR A 124 12.67 -2.75 8.70
C TYR A 124 11.38 -2.01 9.08
N GLU A 125 10.23 -2.68 8.97
CA GLU A 125 8.98 -2.12 9.45
C GLU A 125 8.99 -1.91 10.98
N GLU A 126 9.41 -2.91 11.72
CA GLU A 126 9.37 -2.87 13.18
C GLU A 126 10.40 -1.90 13.77
N GLU A 127 11.65 -1.97 13.30
CA GLU A 127 12.78 -1.20 13.87
C GLU A 127 12.85 0.24 13.36
N PHE A 128 12.52 0.48 12.09
CA PHE A 128 12.65 1.80 11.47
C PHE A 128 11.31 2.49 11.19
N ALA A 129 10.20 1.85 11.48
CA ALA A 129 8.86 2.37 11.26
C ALA A 129 8.58 2.75 9.79
N VAL A 130 9.22 2.08 8.84
CA VAL A 130 9.05 2.29 7.40
C VAL A 130 8.19 1.18 6.81
N VAL A 131 7.32 1.51 5.87
CA VAL A 131 6.49 0.53 5.16
C VAL A 131 6.68 0.67 3.66
N ARG A 132 6.45 1.87 3.10
CA ARG A 132 6.64 2.14 1.67
C ARG A 132 8.12 2.35 1.38
N MET A 133 8.66 1.50 0.52
CA MET A 133 10.06 1.47 0.13
C MET A 133 10.23 1.68 -1.38
N PHE A 134 9.34 2.47 -1.98
CA PHE A 134 9.46 2.94 -3.37
C PHE A 134 9.01 4.40 -3.48
N GLY A 135 9.44 5.06 -4.54
CA GLY A 135 9.03 6.43 -4.84
C GLY A 135 9.19 6.76 -6.32
N TRP A 136 8.35 7.66 -6.80
CA TRP A 136 8.46 8.20 -8.15
C TRP A 136 9.64 9.17 -8.26
N SER A 137 10.32 9.17 -9.40
CA SER A 137 11.22 10.27 -9.75
C SER A 137 10.42 11.57 -9.91
N PRO A 138 11.04 12.76 -9.74
CA PRO A 138 10.35 14.04 -9.93
C PRO A 138 9.69 14.21 -11.30
N SER A 139 10.24 13.57 -12.33
CA SER A 139 9.69 13.58 -13.69
C SER A 139 8.52 12.58 -13.90
N GLY A 140 8.25 11.70 -12.94
CA GLY A 140 7.25 10.62 -13.09
C GLY A 140 7.65 9.51 -14.08
N GLY A 141 8.87 9.56 -14.62
CA GLY A 141 9.33 8.59 -15.62
C GLY A 141 9.97 7.32 -15.03
N HIS A 142 10.36 7.35 -13.76
CA HIS A 142 11.03 6.24 -13.09
C HIS A 142 10.45 6.01 -11.70
N ILE A 143 10.62 4.78 -11.21
CA ILE A 143 10.37 4.40 -9.83
C ILE A 143 11.67 3.87 -9.25
N ALA A 144 12.17 4.51 -8.18
CA ALA A 144 13.22 3.96 -7.35
C ALA A 144 12.58 3.11 -6.25
N TYR A 145 13.19 1.98 -5.91
CA TYR A 145 12.65 1.11 -4.88
C TYR A 145 13.73 0.29 -4.18
N VAL A 146 13.45 -0.09 -2.96
CA VAL A 146 14.29 -1.03 -2.20
C VAL A 146 13.75 -2.45 -2.43
N ARG A 147 14.68 -3.36 -2.69
CA ARG A 147 14.45 -4.79 -2.82
C ARG A 147 15.05 -5.50 -1.62
N PHE A 148 14.25 -6.32 -0.96
CA PHE A 148 14.67 -7.19 0.13
C PHE A 148 14.70 -8.64 -0.36
N ASP A 149 15.83 -9.31 -0.18
CA ASP A 149 15.94 -10.76 -0.34
C ASP A 149 15.98 -11.40 1.06
N GLU A 150 14.83 -11.91 1.48
CA GLU A 150 14.65 -12.57 2.77
C GLU A 150 14.78 -14.10 2.69
N SER A 151 15.30 -14.63 1.58
CA SER A 151 15.41 -16.08 1.36
C SER A 151 16.21 -16.79 2.44
N ALA A 152 17.28 -16.15 2.93
CA ALA A 152 18.14 -16.66 3.99
C ALA A 152 17.64 -16.36 5.41
N VAL A 153 16.60 -15.53 5.56
CA VAL A 153 16.03 -15.22 6.87
C VAL A 153 15.25 -16.43 7.41
N PRO A 154 15.46 -16.85 8.66
CA PRO A 154 14.73 -17.96 9.26
C PRO A 154 13.22 -17.70 9.32
N VAL A 155 12.45 -18.77 9.28
CA VAL A 155 10.99 -18.74 9.46
C VAL A 155 10.68 -18.87 10.96
N TYR A 156 9.95 -17.93 11.50
CA TYR A 156 9.37 -17.98 12.82
C TYR A 156 7.89 -18.35 12.74
N GLY A 157 7.44 -19.19 13.66
CA GLY A 157 6.04 -19.58 13.75
C GLY A 157 5.50 -19.34 15.15
N MET A 158 4.29 -18.78 15.19
CA MET A 158 3.54 -18.59 16.44
C MET A 158 2.12 -19.09 16.26
N ASP A 159 1.54 -19.58 17.36
CA ASP A 159 0.17 -20.04 17.39
C ASP A 159 -0.73 -18.88 17.85
N ILE A 160 -1.66 -18.49 16.99
CA ILE A 160 -2.62 -17.43 17.26
C ILE A 160 -3.92 -18.07 17.76
N TYR A 161 -4.29 -17.75 18.98
CA TYR A 161 -5.55 -18.17 19.61
C TYR A 161 -6.63 -17.16 19.29
N GLY A 162 -7.64 -17.58 18.57
CA GLY A 162 -8.85 -16.80 18.26
C GLY A 162 -10.08 -17.39 18.95
N GLU A 163 -11.22 -17.32 18.28
CA GLU A 163 -12.50 -17.87 18.79
C GLU A 163 -12.62 -19.39 18.61
N SER A 164 -11.72 -20.02 17.83
CA SER A 164 -11.72 -21.47 17.62
C SER A 164 -11.04 -22.23 18.78
N LEU A 165 -11.41 -23.51 18.94
CA LEU A 165 -10.80 -24.40 19.96
C LEU A 165 -9.32 -24.65 19.72
N TYR A 166 -8.86 -24.54 18.47
CA TYR A 166 -7.49 -24.77 18.08
C TYR A 166 -6.88 -23.48 17.54
N PRO A 167 -5.59 -23.20 17.85
CA PRO A 167 -4.90 -22.04 17.30
C PRO A 167 -4.66 -22.22 15.80
N VAL A 168 -4.54 -21.08 15.11
CA VAL A 168 -4.01 -21.03 13.75
C VAL A 168 -2.52 -20.70 13.80
N ARG A 169 -1.70 -21.55 13.20
CA ARG A 169 -0.27 -21.28 13.12
C ARG A 169 0.02 -20.23 12.06
N GLN A 170 0.53 -19.09 12.51
CA GLN A 170 1.03 -18.03 11.64
C GLN A 170 2.55 -18.14 11.51
N THR A 171 3.08 -18.01 10.29
CA THR A 171 4.51 -18.04 10.03
C THR A 171 4.94 -16.80 9.24
N PHE A 172 6.11 -16.27 9.55
CA PHE A 172 6.73 -15.15 8.84
C PHE A 172 8.25 -15.19 8.99
N LYS A 173 8.96 -14.41 8.19
CA LYS A 173 10.41 -14.27 8.27
C LYS A 173 10.78 -13.41 9.47
N TYR A 174 11.59 -13.95 10.38
CA TYR A 174 12.00 -13.27 11.60
C TYR A 174 13.38 -13.75 12.03
N PRO A 175 14.41 -12.90 11.95
CA PRO A 175 15.75 -13.25 12.42
C PRO A 175 15.84 -13.03 13.92
N LYS A 176 16.28 -14.04 14.66
CA LYS A 176 16.72 -13.85 16.04
C LYS A 176 18.12 -13.24 16.07
N ALA A 177 18.52 -12.72 17.22
CA ALA A 177 19.85 -12.15 17.40
C ALA A 177 20.95 -13.15 16.97
N GLY A 178 21.81 -12.72 16.05
CA GLY A 178 22.88 -13.53 15.48
C GLY A 178 22.52 -14.36 14.24
N GLU A 179 21.26 -14.36 13.82
CA GLU A 179 20.82 -15.02 12.57
C GLU A 179 20.90 -14.06 11.37
N ASN A 180 20.76 -14.63 10.16
CA ASN A 180 20.79 -13.87 8.92
C ASN A 180 19.60 -12.91 8.84
N ASN A 181 19.87 -11.68 8.45
CA ASN A 181 18.87 -10.69 8.05
C ASN A 181 18.71 -10.66 6.52
N SER A 182 17.71 -9.93 6.02
CA SER A 182 17.50 -9.72 4.59
C SER A 182 18.70 -9.07 3.92
N CYS A 183 18.98 -9.48 2.70
CA CYS A 183 19.91 -8.80 1.81
C CYS A 183 19.16 -7.67 1.09
N VAL A 184 19.63 -6.43 1.26
CA VAL A 184 18.91 -5.23 0.79
C VAL A 184 19.66 -4.58 -0.36
N SER A 185 18.94 -4.18 -1.41
CA SER A 185 19.46 -3.46 -2.57
C SER A 185 18.49 -2.38 -3.05
N LEU A 186 19.05 -1.37 -3.75
CA LEU A 186 18.30 -0.28 -4.39
C LEU A 186 18.38 -0.44 -5.91
#